data_6227c552bebc336c1eebc7bcac40ab21
#
_entry.id   6227c552bebc336c1eebc7bcac40ab21
#
_cell.length_a   1.000
_cell.length_b   1.000
_cell.length_c   1.000
_cell.angle_alpha   90.00
_cell.angle_beta   90.00
_cell.angle_gamma   90.00
#
_symmetry.space_group_name_H-M   'P 1'
#
loop_
_entity.id
_entity.type
_entity.pdbx_description
1 polymer ?
#
loop_
_entity_poly.entity_id
_entity_poly.type
_entity_poly.pdbx_seq_one_letter_code
_entity_poly.pdbx_strand_id
1 'polypeptide(L)'
;MKQTRFFVCPVCGSLSFCTGPSSVSCCGRPLEALEPKKAAPEQALRVTESDGDWYVESSHPASKDNYISFVALVTGETLLVLRQYPEWDLHVRIPGRPHGKLVWYSTTRGLFYQLV
;
A
#
# COMPACT_ATOMS: atom_id res chain seq x y z
N MET A 1 -2.65 -20.87 2.74
CA MET A 1 -3.40 -19.62 2.69
C MET A 1 -2.85 -18.74 1.59
N LYS A 2 -3.72 -18.22 0.74
CA LYS A 2 -3.28 -17.41 -0.38
C LYS A 2 -2.98 -15.99 0.09
N GLN A 3 -1.84 -15.48 -0.31
CA GLN A 3 -1.47 -14.10 -0.02
C GLN A 3 -1.78 -13.21 -1.21
N THR A 4 -2.25 -12.00 -0.92
CA THR A 4 -2.39 -10.99 -1.95
C THR A 4 -1.00 -10.53 -2.37
N ARG A 5 -0.72 -10.56 -3.66
CA ARG A 5 0.55 -10.12 -4.23
C ARG A 5 0.35 -8.83 -4.98
N PHE A 6 1.27 -7.90 -4.80
CA PHE A 6 1.20 -6.60 -5.45
C PHE A 6 2.30 -6.46 -6.48
N PHE A 7 1.98 -5.77 -7.57
CA PHE A 7 2.89 -5.53 -8.67
C PHE A 7 2.81 -4.05 -9.04
N VAL A 8 3.96 -3.43 -9.24
CA VAL A 8 4.01 -2.03 -9.71
C VAL A 8 4.87 -2.01 -10.96
N CYS A 9 4.32 -1.49 -12.05
CA CYS A 9 5.05 -1.39 -13.30
C CYS A 9 6.14 -0.32 -13.20
N PRO A 10 7.42 -0.66 -13.47
CA PRO A 10 8.49 0.33 -13.38
C PRO A 10 8.44 1.36 -14.51
N VAL A 11 7.66 1.12 -15.55
CA VAL A 11 7.55 2.03 -16.69
C VAL A 11 6.43 3.05 -16.51
N CYS A 12 5.22 2.59 -16.19
CA CYS A 12 4.05 3.47 -16.11
C CYS A 12 3.51 3.65 -14.68
N GLY A 13 4.03 2.92 -13.70
CA GLY A 13 3.58 3.04 -12.31
C GLY A 13 2.25 2.37 -12.02
N SER A 14 1.67 1.63 -12.97
CA SER A 14 0.39 0.96 -12.74
C SER A 14 0.49 -0.07 -11.62
N LEU A 15 -0.51 -0.05 -10.74
CA LEU A 15 -0.63 -1.02 -9.67
C LEU A 15 -1.51 -2.18 -10.14
N SER A 16 -1.04 -3.40 -9.88
CA SER A 16 -1.82 -4.62 -10.10
C SER A 16 -1.72 -5.50 -8.86
N PHE A 17 -2.71 -6.36 -8.65
CA PHE A 17 -2.64 -7.33 -7.58
C PHE A 17 -3.29 -8.64 -8.02
N CYS A 18 -2.91 -9.73 -7.36
CA CYS A 18 -3.57 -11.01 -7.53
C CYS A 18 -3.54 -11.80 -6.23
N THR A 19 -4.47 -12.72 -6.10
CA THR A 19 -4.64 -13.53 -4.89
C THR A 19 -4.23 -14.99 -5.08
N GLY A 20 -3.59 -15.29 -6.20
CA GLY A 20 -3.16 -16.63 -6.54
C GLY A 20 -1.84 -16.63 -7.30
N PRO A 21 -1.48 -17.75 -7.94
CA PRO A 21 -0.20 -17.87 -8.62
C PRO A 21 -0.15 -17.28 -10.04
N SER A 22 -1.12 -16.41 -10.36
CA SER A 22 -1.18 -15.79 -11.69
C SER A 22 0.02 -14.90 -11.95
N SER A 23 0.39 -14.78 -13.21
CA SER A 23 1.43 -13.84 -13.63
C SER A 23 0.79 -12.55 -14.14
N VAL A 24 1.53 -11.46 -14.01
CA VAL A 24 1.07 -10.13 -14.43
C VAL A 24 2.12 -9.53 -15.34
N SER A 25 1.68 -8.90 -16.43
CA SER A 25 2.57 -8.15 -17.29
C SER A 25 1.98 -6.78 -17.59
N CYS A 26 2.86 -5.82 -17.85
CA CYS A 26 2.48 -4.45 -18.17
C CYS A 26 3.57 -3.82 -18.99
N CYS A 27 3.19 -2.93 -19.92
CA CYS A 27 4.13 -2.26 -20.81
C CYS A 27 5.04 -3.23 -21.56
N GLY A 28 4.47 -4.38 -21.99
CA GLY A 28 5.18 -5.36 -22.78
C GLY A 28 6.19 -6.20 -22.03
N ARG A 29 6.18 -6.19 -20.70
CA ARG A 29 7.12 -6.97 -19.89
C ARG A 29 6.41 -7.67 -18.73
N PRO A 30 6.90 -8.85 -18.34
CA PRO A 30 6.37 -9.50 -17.15
C PRO A 30 6.82 -8.74 -15.91
N LEU A 31 5.94 -8.68 -14.91
CA LEU A 31 6.22 -8.04 -13.64
C LEU A 31 6.49 -9.09 -12.58
N GLU A 32 7.38 -8.76 -11.63
CA GLU A 32 7.61 -9.59 -10.47
C GLU A 32 6.80 -9.09 -9.30
N ALA A 33 6.28 -10.01 -8.48
CA ALA A 33 5.58 -9.65 -7.27
C ALA A 33 6.53 -8.94 -6.31
N LEU A 34 6.06 -7.84 -5.72
CA LEU A 34 6.84 -7.12 -4.74
C LEU A 34 6.77 -7.86 -3.39
N GLU A 35 7.92 -7.96 -2.72
CA GLU A 35 7.99 -8.53 -1.37
C GLU A 35 7.81 -7.40 -0.36
N PRO A 36 6.71 -7.36 0.38
CA PRO A 36 6.53 -6.31 1.37
C PRO A 36 7.51 -6.48 2.52
N LYS A 37 8.13 -5.39 2.93
CA LYS A 37 9.06 -5.36 4.06
C LYS A 37 8.31 -4.87 5.29
N LYS A 38 8.60 -5.47 6.44
CA LYS A 38 8.03 -4.97 7.69
C LYS A 38 8.56 -3.57 7.97
N ALA A 39 7.66 -2.62 8.17
CA ALA A 39 8.04 -1.24 8.42
C ALA A 39 8.76 -1.12 9.76
N ALA A 40 9.90 -0.42 9.76
CA ALA A 40 10.57 -0.05 11.00
C ALA A 40 9.76 1.06 11.69
N PRO A 41 9.94 1.26 13.01
CA PRO A 41 9.16 2.30 13.72
C PRO A 41 9.21 3.68 13.07
N GLU A 42 10.36 4.08 12.55
CA GLU A 42 10.53 5.39 11.91
C GLU A 42 9.85 5.46 10.52
N GLN A 43 9.51 4.32 9.94
CA GLN A 43 8.84 4.25 8.63
C GLN A 43 7.34 4.01 8.77
N ALA A 44 6.90 3.55 9.92
CA ALA A 44 5.51 3.14 10.13
C ALA A 44 4.54 4.31 9.92
N LEU A 45 3.40 4.00 9.33
CA LEU A 45 2.31 4.96 9.21
C LEU A 45 1.66 5.14 10.59
N ARG A 46 1.21 6.35 10.86
CA ARG A 46 0.50 6.62 12.10
C ARG A 46 -0.97 6.28 11.91
N VAL A 47 -1.46 5.32 12.69
CA VAL A 47 -2.85 4.89 12.65
C VAL A 47 -3.51 5.28 13.95
N THR A 48 -4.56 6.10 13.88
CA THR A 48 -5.30 6.54 15.04
C THR A 48 -6.77 6.17 14.88
N GLU A 49 -7.45 5.95 16.00
CA GLU A 49 -8.86 5.67 16.01
C GLU A 49 -9.63 6.95 16.28
N SER A 50 -10.68 7.21 15.50
CA SER A 50 -11.59 8.30 15.74
C SER A 50 -12.96 7.95 15.16
N ASP A 51 -14.01 8.16 15.93
CA ASP A 51 -15.40 7.92 15.49
C ASP A 51 -15.66 6.53 14.89
N GLY A 52 -14.95 5.51 15.40
CA GLY A 52 -15.13 4.15 14.94
C GLY A 52 -14.38 3.80 13.67
N ASP A 53 -13.49 4.66 13.20
CA ASP A 53 -12.71 4.43 12.00
C ASP A 53 -11.22 4.54 12.29
N TRP A 54 -10.40 3.98 11.38
CA TRP A 54 -8.96 4.24 11.38
C TRP A 54 -8.66 5.49 10.56
N TYR A 55 -7.80 6.34 11.09
CA TYR A 55 -7.22 7.46 10.33
C TYR A 55 -5.74 7.21 10.19
N VAL A 56 -5.26 7.21 8.96
CA VAL A 56 -3.87 6.87 8.63
C VAL A 56 -3.17 8.10 8.08
N GLU A 57 -2.05 8.45 8.70
CA GLU A 57 -1.24 9.59 8.33
C GLU A 57 0.23 9.20 8.25
N SER A 58 1.01 9.99 7.54
CA SER A 58 2.44 9.76 7.41
C SER A 58 3.20 11.06 7.30
N SER A 59 4.43 11.08 7.80
CA SER A 59 5.38 12.15 7.55
C SER A 59 6.24 11.91 6.31
N HIS A 60 5.95 10.85 5.55
CA HIS A 60 6.67 10.55 4.31
C HIS A 60 6.55 11.74 3.36
N PRO A 61 7.63 12.11 2.65
CA PRO A 61 7.55 13.17 1.66
C PRO A 61 6.44 12.92 0.64
N ALA A 62 5.85 14.00 0.13
CA ALA A 62 4.78 13.96 -0.85
C ALA A 62 5.14 14.88 -2.03
N SER A 63 6.28 14.63 -2.64
CA SER A 63 6.73 15.37 -3.81
C SER A 63 6.44 14.57 -5.08
N LYS A 64 6.68 15.20 -6.25
CA LYS A 64 6.43 14.56 -7.54
C LYS A 64 7.11 13.20 -7.69
N ASP A 65 8.35 13.08 -7.21
CA ASP A 65 9.18 11.90 -7.42
C ASP A 65 9.34 11.03 -6.18
N ASN A 66 8.76 11.43 -5.07
CA ASN A 66 8.93 10.73 -3.80
C ASN A 66 7.65 10.86 -2.98
N TYR A 67 6.76 9.88 -3.12
CA TYR A 67 5.47 9.90 -2.43
C TYR A 67 4.97 8.46 -2.24
N ILE A 68 3.96 8.30 -1.39
CA ILE A 68 3.28 7.02 -1.24
C ILE A 68 2.19 6.97 -2.30
N SER A 69 2.25 5.97 -3.19
CA SER A 69 1.32 5.90 -4.32
C SER A 69 0.02 5.17 -4.01
N PHE A 70 0.02 4.29 -3.01
CA PHE A 70 -1.21 3.68 -2.53
C PHE A 70 -1.04 3.16 -1.11
N VAL A 71 -2.17 3.03 -0.43
CA VAL A 71 -2.29 2.36 0.86
C VAL A 71 -3.36 1.30 0.70
N ALA A 72 -3.10 0.10 1.14
CA ALA A 72 -4.06 -1.01 1.06
C ALA A 72 -4.21 -1.67 2.41
N LEU A 73 -5.43 -2.07 2.73
CA LEU A 73 -5.68 -2.88 3.90
C LEU A 73 -6.12 -4.28 3.44
N VAL A 74 -5.38 -5.28 3.89
CA VAL A 74 -5.65 -6.67 3.54
C VAL A 74 -6.10 -7.40 4.79
N THR A 75 -7.31 -7.94 4.74
CA THR A 75 -7.85 -8.82 5.77
C THR A 75 -8.05 -10.21 5.19
N GLY A 76 -8.67 -11.12 5.96
CA GLY A 76 -8.97 -12.45 5.45
C GLY A 76 -9.99 -12.45 4.31
N GLU A 77 -10.86 -11.44 4.25
CA GLU A 77 -11.96 -11.40 3.29
C GLU A 77 -11.95 -10.15 2.42
N THR A 78 -11.16 -9.15 2.75
CA THR A 78 -11.28 -7.82 2.15
C THR A 78 -9.93 -7.31 1.68
N LEU A 79 -9.94 -6.65 0.55
CA LEU A 79 -8.83 -5.84 0.08
C LEU A 79 -9.38 -4.45 -0.22
N LEU A 80 -8.92 -3.46 0.53
CA LEU A 80 -9.28 -2.06 0.31
C LEU A 80 -8.04 -1.33 -0.17
N VAL A 81 -8.09 -0.76 -1.37
CA VAL A 81 -6.98 -0.01 -1.94
C VAL A 81 -7.36 1.45 -2.05
N LEU A 82 -6.53 2.31 -1.48
CA LEU A 82 -6.71 3.75 -1.50
C LEU A 82 -5.53 4.36 -2.26
N ARG A 83 -5.80 4.88 -3.45
CA ARG A 83 -4.77 5.51 -4.28
C ARG A 83 -4.40 6.86 -3.71
N GLN A 84 -3.10 7.17 -3.76
CA GLN A 84 -2.57 8.45 -3.34
C GLN A 84 -1.88 9.11 -4.53
N TYR A 85 -1.68 10.41 -4.45
CA TYR A 85 -1.14 11.19 -5.55
C TYR A 85 0.04 12.03 -5.08
N PRO A 86 0.97 12.39 -6.00
CA PRO A 86 2.08 13.25 -5.62
C PRO A 86 1.56 14.61 -5.14
N GLU A 87 2.30 15.22 -4.23
CA GLU A 87 2.00 16.52 -3.66
C GLU A 87 0.75 16.55 -2.75
N TRP A 88 0.20 15.38 -2.42
CA TRP A 88 -0.89 15.24 -1.45
C TRP A 88 -0.34 14.55 -0.21
N ASP A 89 -0.47 15.19 0.94
CA ASP A 89 -0.09 14.56 2.20
C ASP A 89 -0.96 13.32 2.44
N LEU A 90 -0.35 12.28 2.96
CA LEU A 90 -1.09 11.06 3.25
C LEU A 90 -2.04 11.31 4.42
N HIS A 91 -3.32 11.19 4.15
CA HIS A 91 -4.37 11.32 5.15
C HIS A 91 -5.58 10.53 4.66
N VAL A 92 -5.69 9.29 5.09
CA VAL A 92 -6.77 8.41 4.63
C VAL A 92 -7.59 7.89 5.79
N ARG A 93 -8.85 7.61 5.52
CA ARG A 93 -9.79 7.06 6.47
C ARG A 93 -10.16 5.65 6.05
N ILE A 94 -10.08 4.71 6.98
CA ILE A 94 -10.51 3.33 6.74
C ILE A 94 -11.71 3.06 7.67
N PRO A 95 -12.91 2.90 7.11
CA PRO A 95 -14.11 2.72 7.92
C PRO A 95 -14.10 1.43 8.74
N GLY A 96 -14.65 1.49 9.94
CA GLY A 96 -14.96 0.31 10.73
C GLY A 96 -13.81 -0.33 11.50
N ARG A 97 -12.64 0.22 11.49
CA ARG A 97 -11.46 -0.28 12.21
C ARG A 97 -11.17 -1.78 11.97
N PRO A 98 -11.10 -2.24 10.72
CA PRO A 98 -10.77 -3.64 10.47
C PRO A 98 -9.33 -3.94 10.89
N HIS A 99 -9.10 -5.15 11.41
CA HIS A 99 -7.76 -5.60 11.76
C HIS A 99 -7.17 -6.39 10.61
N GLY A 100 -5.92 -6.12 10.29
CA GLY A 100 -5.27 -6.80 9.19
C GLY A 100 -3.90 -6.26 8.91
N LYS A 101 -3.45 -6.45 7.68
CA LYS A 101 -2.15 -5.98 7.22
C LYS A 101 -2.34 -4.70 6.42
N LEU A 102 -1.75 -3.63 6.92
CA LEU A 102 -1.71 -2.36 6.20
C LEU A 102 -0.47 -2.35 5.33
N VAL A 103 -0.66 -2.26 4.02
CA VAL A 103 0.41 -2.32 3.01
C VAL A 103 0.46 -0.99 2.29
N TRP A 104 1.65 -0.48 2.03
CA TRP A 104 1.79 0.79 1.34
C TRP A 104 3.07 0.81 0.51
N TYR A 105 3.05 1.56 -0.57
CA TYR A 105 4.15 1.63 -1.51
C TYR A 105 4.71 3.04 -1.62
N SER A 106 6.00 3.16 -1.30
CA SER A 106 6.75 4.39 -1.52
C SER A 106 7.46 4.30 -2.86
N THR A 107 7.35 5.33 -3.68
CA THR A 107 7.98 5.34 -5.00
C THR A 107 9.49 5.26 -4.95
N THR A 108 10.10 5.60 -3.81
CA THR A 108 11.55 5.56 -3.64
C THR A 108 12.04 4.46 -2.72
N ARG A 109 11.19 3.95 -1.83
CA ARG A 109 11.60 3.02 -0.77
C ARG A 109 11.01 1.62 -0.94
N GLY A 110 9.98 1.46 -1.76
CA GLY A 110 9.38 0.17 -2.04
C GLY A 110 8.12 -0.13 -1.24
N LEU A 111 7.78 -1.40 -1.15
CA LEU A 111 6.56 -1.87 -0.52
C LEU A 111 6.82 -2.24 0.94
N PHE A 112 5.97 -1.73 1.83
CA PHE A 112 6.07 -1.98 3.27
C PHE A 112 4.74 -2.49 3.81
N TYR A 113 4.79 -3.11 4.99
CA TYR A 113 3.57 -3.48 5.69
C TYR A 113 3.71 -3.27 7.19
N GLN A 114 2.60 -3.13 7.85
CA GLN A 114 2.47 -3.14 9.29
C GLN A 114 1.11 -3.72 9.66
N LEU A 115 1.02 -4.25 10.86
CA LEU A 115 -0.25 -4.78 11.35
C LEU A 115 -1.06 -3.69 12.04
N VAL A 116 -2.36 -3.75 11.90
CA VAL A 116 -3.29 -2.85 12.57
C VAL A 116 -4.40 -3.61 13.29
#